data_6d8c4665b96b3bfbdc6d9db48e16e218
#
_entry.id   6d8c4665b96b3bfbdc6d9db48e16e218
#
_cell.length_a   1.000
_cell.length_b   1.000
_cell.length_c   1.000
_cell.angle_alpha   90.00
_cell.angle_beta   90.00
_cell.angle_gamma   90.00
#
_symmetry.space_group_name_H-M   'P 1'
#
loop_
_entity.id
_entity.type
_entity.pdbx_description
1 polymer ?
#
loop_
_entity_poly.entity_id
_entity_poly.type
_entity_poly.pdbx_seq_one_letter_code
_entity_poly.pdbx_strand_id
1 'polypeptide(L)'
;MIQVSRLGQADVDAAAGILFDAFGAAYRRRGHAPPFPTRESAAWLCRAYLDLDPEGCALARAGSEVVGVGFAHPRGAVTSIGPLASRPGAPAGVARALMSELGSIAAGSTSVRLFQDSFNPDSFGLYTRLGYAVADVAPYLLAEKLEPPAATDANVRSLVAGDLATIERYDRLRTGADRRRDLSLLASTGGGFLYRTEPRSDALGGYLFFRALPARVVIGPGVAESADILAALVDAVAASLPGRAAVIRASASAPALLRRAFERGFLVDHLGNLMVRGPYVPPPAQLYALFPESL
;
A
#
# COMPACT_ATOMS: atom_id res chain seq x y z
N MET A 1 -32.72 0.57 2.39
CA MET A 1 -31.90 -0.60 2.78
C MET A 1 -30.60 -0.53 1.99
N ILE A 2 -29.45 -0.81 2.63
CA ILE A 2 -28.15 -0.86 1.96
C ILE A 2 -27.96 -2.28 1.45
N GLN A 3 -27.68 -2.41 0.16
CA GLN A 3 -27.32 -3.68 -0.48
C GLN A 3 -25.88 -3.62 -0.93
N VAL A 4 -25.12 -4.70 -0.68
CA VAL A 4 -23.75 -4.86 -1.16
C VAL A 4 -23.73 -5.93 -2.24
N SER A 5 -23.04 -5.65 -3.33
CA SER A 5 -22.86 -6.53 -4.47
C SER A 5 -21.45 -6.46 -5.00
N ARG A 6 -21.06 -7.33 -5.91
CA ARG A 6 -19.80 -7.21 -6.63
C ARG A 6 -19.79 -5.96 -7.50
N LEU A 7 -18.63 -5.32 -7.57
CA LEU A 7 -18.35 -4.24 -8.52
C LEU A 7 -18.17 -4.83 -9.91
N GLY A 8 -18.89 -4.31 -10.89
CA GLY A 8 -18.71 -4.65 -12.31
C GLY A 8 -18.06 -3.53 -13.10
N GLN A 9 -17.64 -3.83 -14.34
CA GLN A 9 -17.04 -2.84 -15.24
C GLN A 9 -17.96 -1.62 -15.49
N ALA A 10 -19.28 -1.85 -15.56
CA ALA A 10 -20.26 -0.78 -15.74
C ALA A 10 -20.34 0.20 -14.56
N ASP A 11 -19.86 -0.20 -13.39
CA ASP A 11 -19.92 0.60 -12.15
C ASP A 11 -18.63 1.37 -11.87
N VAL A 12 -17.57 1.16 -12.67
CA VAL A 12 -16.23 1.73 -12.45
C VAL A 12 -16.26 3.25 -12.29
N ASP A 13 -17.00 3.95 -13.14
CA ASP A 13 -17.04 5.42 -13.10
C ASP A 13 -17.75 5.95 -11.84
N ALA A 14 -18.80 5.24 -11.38
CA ALA A 14 -19.47 5.57 -10.13
C ALA A 14 -18.57 5.30 -8.91
N ALA A 15 -17.90 4.15 -8.87
CA ALA A 15 -16.94 3.79 -7.83
C ALA A 15 -15.77 4.76 -7.76
N ALA A 16 -15.21 5.12 -8.92
CA ALA A 16 -14.12 6.10 -9.04
C ALA A 16 -14.54 7.49 -8.53
N GLY A 17 -15.77 7.92 -8.85
CA GLY A 17 -16.34 9.15 -8.31
C GLY A 17 -16.37 9.17 -6.79
N ILE A 18 -16.81 8.06 -6.18
CA ILE A 18 -16.86 7.92 -4.71
C ILE A 18 -15.46 7.99 -4.10
N LEU A 19 -14.49 7.24 -4.66
CA LEU A 19 -13.10 7.30 -4.18
C LEU A 19 -12.53 8.71 -4.26
N PHE A 20 -12.65 9.34 -5.42
CA PHE A 20 -12.14 10.69 -5.66
C PHE A 20 -12.77 11.72 -4.70
N ASP A 21 -14.10 11.72 -4.56
CA ASP A 21 -14.82 12.68 -3.75
C ASP A 21 -14.58 12.47 -2.24
N ALA A 22 -14.65 11.22 -1.76
CA ALA A 22 -14.50 10.90 -0.35
C ALA A 22 -13.07 11.14 0.15
N PHE A 23 -12.06 10.59 -0.54
CA PHE A 23 -10.66 10.82 -0.18
C PHE A 23 -10.26 12.28 -0.40
N GLY A 24 -10.72 12.88 -1.51
CA GLY A 24 -10.49 14.29 -1.80
C GLY A 24 -11.00 15.20 -0.69
N ALA A 25 -12.22 14.98 -0.20
CA ALA A 25 -12.79 15.76 0.89
C ALA A 25 -12.05 15.52 2.23
N ALA A 26 -11.70 14.27 2.55
CA ALA A 26 -11.03 13.92 3.81
C ALA A 26 -9.62 14.54 3.88
N TYR A 27 -8.83 14.41 2.83
CA TYR A 27 -7.45 14.89 2.77
C TYR A 27 -7.36 16.42 2.72
N ARG A 28 -8.10 17.07 1.80
CA ARG A 28 -8.10 18.54 1.69
C ARG A 28 -8.53 19.22 2.99
N ARG A 29 -9.48 18.65 3.74
CA ARG A 29 -9.92 19.18 5.03
C ARG A 29 -8.79 19.24 6.07
N ARG A 30 -7.73 18.44 5.88
CA ARG A 30 -6.56 18.35 6.77
C ARG A 30 -5.30 18.97 6.17
N GLY A 31 -5.40 19.58 4.99
CA GLY A 31 -4.26 20.22 4.31
C GLY A 31 -3.35 19.24 3.55
N HIS A 32 -3.78 17.98 3.37
CA HIS A 32 -3.00 16.96 2.66
C HIS A 32 -3.40 16.87 1.19
N ALA A 33 -2.46 16.49 0.34
CA ALA A 33 -2.72 16.19 -1.05
C ALA A 33 -3.51 14.86 -1.17
N PRO A 34 -4.66 14.84 -1.89
CA PRO A 34 -5.43 13.62 -2.05
C PRO A 34 -4.66 12.50 -2.75
N PRO A 35 -4.89 11.22 -2.40
CA PRO A 35 -4.24 10.08 -3.07
C PRO A 35 -4.70 9.92 -4.53
N PHE A 36 -5.91 10.40 -4.85
CA PHE A 36 -6.46 10.43 -6.21
C PHE A 36 -6.48 11.89 -6.71
N PRO A 37 -5.50 12.33 -7.51
CA PRO A 37 -5.46 13.70 -8.01
C PRO A 37 -6.56 13.99 -9.05
N THR A 38 -7.05 12.95 -9.73
CA THR A 38 -8.12 13.03 -10.75
C THR A 38 -9.08 11.84 -10.62
N ARG A 39 -10.30 11.97 -11.14
CA ARG A 39 -11.24 10.83 -11.25
C ARG A 39 -10.67 9.71 -12.11
N GLU A 40 -9.89 10.04 -13.15
CA GLU A 40 -9.23 9.07 -14.01
C GLU A 40 -8.25 8.18 -13.23
N SER A 41 -7.48 8.77 -12.28
CA SER A 41 -6.58 7.98 -11.42
C SER A 41 -7.34 7.01 -10.50
N ALA A 42 -8.51 7.40 -9.99
CA ALA A 42 -9.38 6.53 -9.22
C ALA A 42 -10.01 5.43 -10.10
N ALA A 43 -10.43 5.77 -11.32
CA ALA A 43 -10.99 4.81 -12.27
C ALA A 43 -9.94 3.78 -12.72
N TRP A 44 -8.71 4.23 -12.94
CA TRP A 44 -7.59 3.34 -13.23
C TRP A 44 -7.40 2.31 -12.11
N LEU A 45 -7.43 2.76 -10.84
CA LEU A 45 -7.31 1.85 -9.70
C LEU A 45 -8.45 0.82 -9.65
N CYS A 46 -9.70 1.27 -9.85
CA CYS A 46 -10.85 0.36 -9.86
C CYS A 46 -10.70 -0.72 -10.95
N ARG A 47 -10.27 -0.35 -12.17
CA ARG A 47 -10.01 -1.31 -13.25
C ARG A 47 -8.89 -2.29 -12.89
N ALA A 48 -7.76 -1.76 -12.39
CA ALA A 48 -6.64 -2.60 -11.98
C ALA A 48 -7.04 -3.64 -10.91
N TYR A 49 -7.89 -3.26 -9.95
CA TYR A 49 -8.37 -4.19 -8.93
C TYR A 49 -9.40 -5.19 -9.45
N LEU A 50 -10.25 -4.78 -10.39
CA LEU A 50 -11.14 -5.72 -11.09
C LEU A 50 -10.36 -6.77 -11.88
N ASP A 51 -9.23 -6.39 -12.49
CA ASP A 51 -8.37 -7.32 -13.23
C ASP A 51 -7.56 -8.22 -12.27
N LEU A 52 -7.12 -7.67 -11.13
CA LEU A 52 -6.27 -8.37 -10.18
C LEU A 52 -7.07 -9.30 -9.25
N ASP A 53 -8.15 -8.79 -8.65
CA ASP A 53 -8.95 -9.44 -7.61
C ASP A 53 -10.46 -9.21 -7.82
N PRO A 54 -11.06 -9.70 -8.92
CA PRO A 54 -12.47 -9.41 -9.26
C PRO A 54 -13.46 -9.79 -8.17
N GLU A 55 -13.17 -10.89 -7.44
CA GLU A 55 -14.00 -11.35 -6.33
C GLU A 55 -13.89 -10.47 -5.08
N GLY A 56 -12.82 -9.67 -4.99
CA GLY A 56 -12.53 -8.78 -3.89
C GLY A 56 -13.16 -7.39 -4.02
N CYS A 57 -13.80 -7.08 -5.14
CA CYS A 57 -14.33 -5.75 -5.43
C CYS A 57 -15.80 -5.64 -5.05
N ALA A 58 -16.14 -4.82 -4.04
CA ALA A 58 -17.50 -4.67 -3.50
C ALA A 58 -18.04 -3.25 -3.71
N LEU A 59 -19.36 -3.17 -4.00
CA LEU A 59 -20.09 -1.95 -4.22
C LEU A 59 -21.34 -1.92 -3.32
N ALA A 60 -21.57 -0.80 -2.62
CA ALA A 60 -22.77 -0.59 -1.83
C ALA A 60 -23.76 0.33 -2.55
N ARG A 61 -25.06 -0.05 -2.54
CA ARG A 61 -26.16 0.73 -3.10
C ARG A 61 -27.22 1.05 -2.05
N ALA A 62 -27.82 2.22 -2.17
CA ALA A 62 -29.04 2.60 -1.47
C ALA A 62 -30.13 2.86 -2.53
N GLY A 63 -31.07 1.92 -2.70
CA GLY A 63 -31.93 1.90 -3.85
C GLY A 63 -31.13 1.69 -5.13
N SER A 64 -31.32 2.53 -6.15
CA SER A 64 -30.56 2.49 -7.41
C SER A 64 -29.20 3.20 -7.34
N GLU A 65 -28.93 3.94 -6.25
CA GLU A 65 -27.78 4.83 -6.17
C GLU A 65 -26.56 4.13 -5.56
N VAL A 66 -25.40 4.26 -6.20
CA VAL A 66 -24.12 3.80 -5.66
C VAL A 66 -23.66 4.75 -4.56
N VAL A 67 -23.46 4.21 -3.36
CA VAL A 67 -23.14 5.01 -2.15
C VAL A 67 -21.83 4.61 -1.47
N GLY A 68 -21.18 3.54 -1.92
CA GLY A 68 -19.92 3.12 -1.35
C GLY A 68 -19.20 2.07 -2.19
N VAL A 69 -17.90 1.97 -2.01
CA VAL A 69 -17.01 1.01 -2.67
C VAL A 69 -15.92 0.56 -1.70
N GLY A 70 -15.49 -0.68 -1.84
CA GLY A 70 -14.40 -1.23 -1.05
C GLY A 70 -13.79 -2.46 -1.70
N PHE A 71 -12.54 -2.75 -1.34
CA PHE A 71 -11.75 -3.80 -1.96
C PHE A 71 -11.11 -4.70 -0.91
N ALA A 72 -10.99 -5.98 -1.23
CA ALA A 72 -10.24 -6.97 -0.48
C ALA A 72 -9.30 -7.71 -1.42
N HIS A 73 -8.09 -7.96 -0.95
CA HIS A 73 -6.99 -8.56 -1.71
C HIS A 73 -6.49 -9.81 -0.99
N PRO A 74 -7.09 -11.00 -1.22
CA PRO A 74 -6.62 -12.24 -0.61
C PRO A 74 -5.23 -12.64 -1.13
N ARG A 75 -4.30 -12.87 -0.20
CA ARG A 75 -2.90 -13.29 -0.46
C ARG A 75 -2.55 -14.49 0.41
N GLY A 76 -3.28 -15.59 0.23
CA GLY A 76 -3.13 -16.80 1.04
C GLY A 76 -3.62 -16.59 2.47
N ALA A 77 -2.72 -16.74 3.45
CA ALA A 77 -3.06 -16.56 4.87
C ALA A 77 -3.35 -15.09 5.25
N VAL A 78 -3.07 -14.13 4.38
CA VAL A 78 -3.27 -12.69 4.63
C VAL A 78 -4.27 -12.15 3.63
N THR A 79 -5.21 -11.31 4.09
CA THR A 79 -6.03 -10.46 3.22
C THR A 79 -5.81 -9.00 3.60
N SER A 80 -5.56 -8.18 2.60
CA SER A 80 -5.53 -6.72 2.74
C SER A 80 -6.88 -6.13 2.37
N ILE A 81 -7.37 -5.15 3.12
CA ILE A 81 -8.62 -4.43 2.83
C ILE A 81 -8.32 -2.97 2.53
N GLY A 82 -8.85 -2.49 1.43
CA GLY A 82 -8.79 -1.09 1.03
C GLY A 82 -8.48 -0.88 -0.46
N PRO A 83 -8.68 0.36 -0.95
CA PRO A 83 -9.36 1.44 -0.25
C PRO A 83 -10.83 1.13 0.03
N LEU A 84 -11.39 1.79 1.05
CA LEU A 84 -12.82 1.74 1.36
C LEU A 84 -13.36 3.17 1.48
N ALA A 85 -14.42 3.46 0.77
CA ALA A 85 -15.03 4.79 0.79
C ALA A 85 -16.55 4.72 0.77
N SER A 86 -17.19 5.65 1.48
CA SER A 86 -18.59 5.98 1.36
C SER A 86 -18.72 7.37 0.76
N ARG A 87 -19.71 7.56 -0.11
CA ARG A 87 -20.02 8.87 -0.67
C ARG A 87 -20.30 9.87 0.47
N PRO A 88 -19.81 11.13 0.38
CA PRO A 88 -20.21 12.17 1.31
C PRO A 88 -21.73 12.30 1.37
N GLY A 89 -22.31 12.30 2.58
CA GLY A 89 -23.76 12.32 2.78
C GLY A 89 -24.48 10.98 2.56
N ALA A 90 -23.76 9.87 2.36
CA ALA A 90 -24.36 8.54 2.28
C ALA A 90 -25.10 8.15 3.56
N PRO A 91 -26.11 7.28 3.50
CA PRO A 91 -26.79 6.76 4.69
C PRO A 91 -25.82 6.12 5.68
N ALA A 92 -26.13 6.22 6.97
CA ALA A 92 -25.34 5.55 8.01
C ALA A 92 -25.29 4.03 7.78
N GLY A 93 -24.13 3.42 8.05
CA GLY A 93 -23.95 1.97 7.95
C GLY A 93 -23.32 1.48 6.65
N VAL A 94 -23.14 2.32 5.62
CA VAL A 94 -22.52 1.91 4.33
C VAL A 94 -21.13 1.29 4.54
N ALA A 95 -20.25 1.96 5.27
CA ALA A 95 -18.90 1.46 5.53
C ALA A 95 -18.92 0.13 6.31
N ARG A 96 -19.85 -0.02 7.27
CA ARG A 96 -20.01 -1.27 8.02
C ARG A 96 -20.50 -2.41 7.12
N ALA A 97 -21.46 -2.14 6.22
CA ALA A 97 -21.97 -3.15 5.28
C ALA A 97 -20.86 -3.62 4.33
N LEU A 98 -20.08 -2.68 3.78
CA LEU A 98 -18.91 -3.01 2.96
C LEU A 98 -17.89 -3.85 3.75
N MET A 99 -17.54 -3.44 4.97
CA MET A 99 -16.59 -4.20 5.81
C MET A 99 -17.09 -5.60 6.17
N SER A 100 -18.40 -5.79 6.30
CA SER A 100 -19.00 -7.13 6.51
C SER A 100 -18.79 -8.02 5.28
N GLU A 101 -19.04 -7.51 4.10
CA GLU A 101 -18.85 -8.25 2.83
C GLU A 101 -17.37 -8.57 2.60
N LEU A 102 -16.49 -7.56 2.71
CA LEU A 102 -15.05 -7.76 2.56
C LEU A 102 -14.48 -8.71 3.62
N GLY A 103 -15.06 -8.70 4.82
CA GLY A 103 -14.74 -9.65 5.89
C GLY A 103 -15.14 -11.09 5.54
N SER A 104 -16.23 -11.29 4.80
CA SER A 104 -16.66 -12.60 4.30
C SER A 104 -15.69 -13.13 3.24
N ILE A 105 -15.22 -12.26 2.33
CA ILE A 105 -14.19 -12.59 1.34
C ILE A 105 -12.88 -12.99 2.04
N ALA A 106 -12.55 -12.32 3.15
CA ALA A 106 -11.36 -12.59 3.95
C ALA A 106 -11.51 -13.79 4.92
N ALA A 107 -12.63 -14.51 4.94
CA ALA A 107 -12.91 -15.56 5.95
C ALA A 107 -11.89 -16.71 5.95
N GLY A 108 -11.23 -16.97 4.81
CA GLY A 108 -10.18 -17.99 4.69
C GLY A 108 -8.80 -17.53 5.17
N SER A 109 -8.63 -16.26 5.53
CA SER A 109 -7.35 -15.69 5.96
C SER A 109 -7.22 -15.70 7.48
N THR A 110 -6.02 -15.98 7.98
CA THR A 110 -5.71 -15.91 9.41
C THR A 110 -5.43 -14.51 9.89
N SER A 111 -4.96 -13.62 8.98
CA SER A 111 -4.64 -12.22 9.26
C SER A 111 -5.32 -11.30 8.23
N VAL A 112 -6.06 -10.31 8.72
CA VAL A 112 -6.68 -9.30 7.87
C VAL A 112 -6.09 -7.94 8.22
N ARG A 113 -5.59 -7.21 7.22
CA ARG A 113 -4.79 -5.99 7.38
C ARG A 113 -5.42 -4.83 6.61
N LEU A 114 -5.26 -3.63 7.12
CA LEU A 114 -5.65 -2.41 6.41
C LEU A 114 -4.78 -1.23 6.87
N PHE A 115 -4.68 -0.20 6.02
CA PHE A 115 -4.18 1.10 6.46
C PHE A 115 -5.33 2.03 6.79
N GLN A 116 -5.16 2.76 7.89
CA GLN A 116 -6.08 3.78 8.37
C GLN A 116 -5.30 5.10 8.56
N ASP A 117 -5.75 6.17 7.92
CA ASP A 117 -5.13 7.48 8.09
C ASP A 117 -5.47 8.07 9.46
N SER A 118 -4.44 8.34 10.30
CA SER A 118 -4.60 8.73 11.72
C SER A 118 -5.45 9.99 11.91
N PHE A 119 -5.54 10.84 10.89
CA PHE A 119 -6.38 12.04 10.92
C PHE A 119 -7.89 11.76 10.73
N ASN A 120 -8.29 10.50 10.51
CA ASN A 120 -9.70 10.10 10.34
C ASN A 120 -10.21 9.26 11.53
N PRO A 121 -10.69 9.90 12.63
CA PRO A 121 -11.13 9.20 13.82
C PRO A 121 -12.36 8.29 13.59
N ASP A 122 -13.21 8.61 12.61
CA ASP A 122 -14.40 7.82 12.31
C ASP A 122 -14.03 6.44 11.79
N SER A 123 -13.08 6.37 10.85
CA SER A 123 -12.57 5.08 10.34
C SER A 123 -11.81 4.30 11.42
N PHE A 124 -11.02 4.98 12.26
CA PHE A 124 -10.36 4.36 13.39
C PHE A 124 -11.36 3.68 14.33
N GLY A 125 -12.40 4.43 14.74
CA GLY A 125 -13.47 3.90 15.59
C GLY A 125 -14.26 2.76 14.94
N LEU A 126 -14.49 2.81 13.63
CA LEU A 126 -15.13 1.72 12.90
C LEU A 126 -14.29 0.44 12.95
N TYR A 127 -13.02 0.52 12.56
CA TYR A 127 -12.15 -0.66 12.50
C TYR A 127 -11.87 -1.26 13.87
N THR A 128 -11.69 -0.42 14.90
CA THR A 128 -11.54 -0.91 16.29
C THR A 128 -12.77 -1.69 16.74
N ARG A 129 -14.00 -1.19 16.47
CA ARG A 129 -15.24 -1.93 16.77
C ARG A 129 -15.40 -3.24 15.98
N LEU A 130 -14.72 -3.39 14.85
CA LEU A 130 -14.67 -4.62 14.05
C LEU A 130 -13.53 -5.56 14.45
N GLY A 131 -12.83 -5.28 15.56
CA GLY A 131 -11.78 -6.12 16.13
C GLY A 131 -10.38 -5.90 15.52
N TYR A 132 -10.16 -4.81 14.80
CA TYR A 132 -8.81 -4.44 14.34
C TYR A 132 -8.09 -3.67 15.44
N ALA A 133 -6.80 -3.96 15.59
CA ALA A 133 -5.89 -3.25 16.50
C ALA A 133 -4.74 -2.62 15.70
N VAL A 134 -4.20 -1.51 16.20
CA VAL A 134 -2.99 -0.91 15.61
C VAL A 134 -1.81 -1.85 15.87
N ALA A 135 -1.18 -2.29 14.81
CA ALA A 135 0.01 -3.14 14.85
C ALA A 135 1.30 -2.35 14.55
N ASP A 136 1.20 -1.27 13.76
CA ASP A 136 2.31 -0.38 13.47
C ASP A 136 1.79 1.03 13.14
N VAL A 137 2.63 2.03 13.40
CA VAL A 137 2.44 3.39 12.87
C VAL A 137 3.30 3.53 11.63
N ALA A 138 2.69 3.92 10.53
CA ALA A 138 3.36 4.01 9.24
C ALA A 138 3.31 5.45 8.71
N PRO A 139 4.34 6.28 8.97
CA PRO A 139 4.48 7.59 8.38
C PRO A 139 4.41 7.53 6.85
N TYR A 140 3.61 8.42 6.29
CA TYR A 140 3.56 8.72 4.87
C TYR A 140 4.51 9.89 4.62
N LEU A 141 5.54 9.64 3.84
CA LEU A 141 6.66 10.56 3.66
C LEU A 141 6.70 11.02 2.20
N LEU A 142 6.85 12.33 2.00
CA LEU A 142 6.98 12.97 0.70
C LEU A 142 8.34 13.64 0.58
N ALA A 143 8.99 13.50 -0.57
CA ALA A 143 10.13 14.31 -0.98
C ALA A 143 9.71 15.10 -2.23
N GLU A 144 9.92 16.42 -2.23
CA GLU A 144 9.78 17.22 -3.44
C GLU A 144 10.91 16.92 -4.42
N LYS A 145 12.09 16.62 -3.88
CA LYS A 145 13.28 16.23 -4.62
C LYS A 145 14.03 15.16 -3.87
N LEU A 146 14.34 14.05 -4.54
CA LEU A 146 15.24 13.03 -4.00
C LEU A 146 16.68 13.55 -4.01
N GLU A 147 17.30 13.58 -2.83
CA GLU A 147 18.70 13.90 -2.65
C GLU A 147 19.55 12.62 -2.82
N PRO A 148 20.45 12.57 -3.80
CA PRO A 148 21.27 11.38 -4.01
C PRO A 148 22.28 11.22 -2.88
N PRO A 149 22.64 9.96 -2.51
CA PRO A 149 23.73 9.71 -1.57
C PRO A 149 25.10 10.04 -2.21
N ALA A 150 26.11 10.23 -1.38
CA ALA A 150 27.50 10.37 -1.86
C ALA A 150 28.03 9.10 -2.54
N ALA A 151 27.57 7.94 -2.09
CA ALA A 151 27.87 6.63 -2.68
C ALA A 151 26.73 5.65 -2.37
N THR A 152 26.57 4.65 -3.23
CA THR A 152 25.65 3.51 -3.02
C THR A 152 26.40 2.31 -2.47
N ASP A 153 25.71 1.45 -1.70
CA ASP A 153 26.27 0.21 -1.17
C ASP A 153 26.58 -0.77 -2.31
N ALA A 154 27.77 -1.35 -2.29
CA ALA A 154 28.26 -2.30 -3.31
C ALA A 154 27.46 -3.61 -3.34
N ASN A 155 26.73 -3.94 -2.27
CA ASN A 155 25.85 -5.10 -2.21
C ASN A 155 24.49 -4.87 -2.88
N VAL A 156 24.19 -3.63 -3.27
CA VAL A 156 22.93 -3.28 -3.97
C VAL A 156 23.12 -3.39 -5.47
N ARG A 157 22.19 -4.06 -6.14
CA ARG A 157 22.13 -4.09 -7.60
C ARG A 157 20.69 -3.95 -8.11
N SER A 158 20.58 -3.53 -9.35
CA SER A 158 19.27 -3.52 -10.04
C SER A 158 18.70 -4.94 -10.15
N LEU A 159 17.37 -5.00 -10.03
CA LEU A 159 16.59 -6.21 -10.20
C LEU A 159 16.54 -6.61 -11.69
N VAL A 160 16.66 -7.90 -11.97
CA VAL A 160 16.44 -8.47 -13.30
C VAL A 160 15.34 -9.53 -13.24
N ALA A 161 14.75 -9.88 -14.40
CA ALA A 161 13.61 -10.78 -14.47
C ALA A 161 13.84 -12.14 -13.77
N GLY A 162 15.06 -12.66 -13.80
CA GLY A 162 15.44 -13.92 -13.16
C GLY A 162 15.40 -13.91 -11.63
N ASP A 163 15.33 -12.73 -11.00
CA ASP A 163 15.33 -12.60 -9.54
C ASP A 163 13.94 -12.85 -8.91
N LEU A 164 12.88 -12.75 -9.73
CA LEU A 164 11.51 -12.69 -9.23
C LEU A 164 11.13 -13.90 -8.35
N ALA A 165 11.48 -15.12 -8.77
CA ALA A 165 11.19 -16.32 -8.00
C ALA A 165 11.89 -16.35 -6.63
N THR A 166 13.10 -15.77 -6.54
CA THR A 166 13.83 -15.64 -5.27
C THR A 166 13.19 -14.60 -4.38
N ILE A 167 12.76 -13.46 -4.95
CA ILE A 167 12.04 -12.41 -4.22
C ILE A 167 10.71 -12.95 -3.69
N GLU A 168 9.92 -13.63 -4.50
CA GLU A 168 8.62 -14.19 -4.09
C GLU A 168 8.74 -15.15 -2.90
N ARG A 169 9.75 -16.03 -2.92
CA ARG A 169 10.03 -16.94 -1.80
C ARG A 169 10.48 -16.18 -0.56
N TYR A 170 11.40 -15.23 -0.70
CA TYR A 170 11.88 -14.39 0.39
C TYR A 170 10.74 -13.59 1.01
N ASP A 171 9.95 -12.92 0.18
CA ASP A 171 8.83 -12.10 0.59
C ASP A 171 7.80 -12.90 1.39
N ARG A 172 7.38 -14.05 0.86
CA ARG A 172 6.41 -14.92 1.54
C ARG A 172 6.90 -15.40 2.91
N LEU A 173 8.19 -15.70 3.04
CA LEU A 173 8.78 -16.09 4.32
C LEU A 173 8.78 -14.96 5.34
N ARG A 174 8.92 -13.70 4.90
CA ARG A 174 9.01 -12.53 5.78
C ARG A 174 7.65 -11.91 6.09
N THR A 175 6.73 -11.90 5.15
CA THR A 175 5.43 -11.22 5.29
C THR A 175 4.28 -12.16 5.65
N GLY A 176 4.44 -13.45 5.37
CA GLY A 176 3.38 -14.46 5.48
C GLY A 176 2.33 -14.39 4.37
N ALA A 177 2.45 -13.43 3.44
CA ALA A 177 1.50 -13.22 2.34
C ALA A 177 2.01 -13.82 1.03
N ASP A 178 1.12 -14.38 0.22
CA ASP A 178 1.44 -14.83 -1.13
C ASP A 178 1.20 -13.69 -2.14
N ARG A 179 2.20 -12.83 -2.30
CA ARG A 179 2.14 -11.63 -3.15
C ARG A 179 2.71 -11.82 -4.56
N ARG A 180 2.82 -13.05 -5.06
CA ARG A 180 3.44 -13.34 -6.37
C ARG A 180 2.86 -12.51 -7.50
N ARG A 181 1.53 -12.40 -7.60
CA ARG A 181 0.88 -11.62 -8.65
C ARG A 181 1.22 -10.12 -8.56
N ASP A 182 1.25 -9.58 -7.34
CA ASP A 182 1.57 -8.18 -7.09
C ASP A 182 3.04 -7.89 -7.43
N LEU A 183 3.96 -8.75 -6.98
CA LEU A 183 5.40 -8.61 -7.26
C LEU A 183 5.70 -8.76 -8.75
N SER A 184 5.03 -9.68 -9.46
CA SER A 184 5.12 -9.81 -10.91
C SER A 184 4.63 -8.56 -11.64
N LEU A 185 3.51 -7.97 -11.20
CA LEU A 185 2.98 -6.72 -11.75
C LEU A 185 3.96 -5.56 -11.51
N LEU A 186 4.51 -5.44 -10.30
CA LEU A 186 5.49 -4.40 -9.97
C LEU A 186 6.77 -4.55 -10.79
N ALA A 187 7.28 -5.77 -10.98
CA ALA A 187 8.45 -6.04 -11.79
C ALA A 187 8.24 -5.68 -13.27
N SER A 188 7.02 -5.85 -13.80
CA SER A 188 6.69 -5.55 -15.20
C SER A 188 6.40 -4.06 -15.46
N THR A 189 6.02 -3.30 -14.43
CA THR A 189 5.57 -1.89 -14.57
C THR A 189 6.49 -0.88 -13.92
N GLY A 190 7.52 -1.33 -13.21
CA GLY A 190 8.45 -0.50 -12.46
C GLY A 190 9.88 -0.98 -12.53
N GLY A 191 10.67 -0.56 -11.56
CA GLY A 191 12.02 -1.00 -11.32
C GLY A 191 12.17 -1.54 -9.90
N GLY A 192 13.34 -2.06 -9.61
CA GLY A 192 13.65 -2.53 -8.26
C GLY A 192 15.14 -2.72 -8.05
N PHE A 193 15.48 -2.86 -6.78
CA PHE A 193 16.82 -3.17 -6.32
C PHE A 193 16.79 -4.36 -5.37
N LEU A 194 17.89 -5.12 -5.39
CA LEU A 194 18.20 -6.20 -4.46
C LEU A 194 19.41 -5.84 -3.61
N TYR A 195 19.40 -6.29 -2.37
CA TYR A 195 20.57 -6.33 -1.52
C TYR A 195 21.03 -7.78 -1.36
N ARG A 196 22.28 -8.08 -1.68
CA ARG A 196 22.92 -9.37 -1.43
C ARG A 196 23.69 -9.32 -0.13
N THR A 197 23.60 -10.35 0.70
CA THR A 197 24.36 -10.41 1.97
C THR A 197 25.85 -10.45 1.74
N GLU A 198 26.27 -10.97 0.58
CA GLU A 198 27.65 -10.96 0.11
C GLU A 198 27.66 -10.73 -1.41
N PRO A 199 28.65 -10.01 -1.98
CA PRO A 199 28.67 -9.64 -3.41
C PRO A 199 28.60 -10.82 -4.40
N ARG A 200 29.01 -12.02 -3.96
CA ARG A 200 29.00 -13.26 -4.76
C ARG A 200 28.00 -14.31 -4.27
N SER A 201 27.19 -13.99 -3.28
CA SER A 201 26.16 -14.88 -2.72
C SER A 201 24.84 -14.70 -3.46
N ASP A 202 24.07 -15.78 -3.58
CA ASP A 202 22.65 -15.70 -3.99
C ASP A 202 21.72 -15.44 -2.81
N ALA A 203 22.26 -15.31 -1.59
CA ALA A 203 21.50 -15.01 -0.39
C ALA A 203 20.97 -13.57 -0.45
N LEU A 204 19.65 -13.44 -0.42
CA LEU A 204 18.95 -12.17 -0.47
C LEU A 204 18.84 -11.58 0.93
N GLY A 205 19.41 -10.40 1.16
CA GLY A 205 19.26 -9.62 2.38
C GLY A 205 18.08 -8.67 2.36
N GLY A 206 17.55 -8.36 1.16
CA GLY A 206 16.39 -7.52 1.00
C GLY A 206 16.10 -7.17 -0.45
N TYR A 207 14.90 -6.63 -0.68
CA TYR A 207 14.49 -6.11 -1.98
C TYR A 207 13.65 -4.84 -1.79
N LEU A 208 13.57 -4.03 -2.85
CA LEU A 208 12.75 -2.83 -2.91
C LEU A 208 12.25 -2.62 -4.34
N PHE A 209 10.95 -2.46 -4.52
CA PHE A 209 10.37 -2.02 -5.78
C PHE A 209 10.13 -0.52 -5.78
N PHE A 210 10.12 0.07 -6.97
CA PHE A 210 9.68 1.44 -7.18
C PHE A 210 9.02 1.60 -8.55
N ARG A 211 8.20 2.62 -8.69
CA ARG A 211 7.57 3.00 -9.95
C ARG A 211 7.70 4.49 -10.19
N ALA A 212 8.34 4.85 -11.30
CA ALA A 212 8.49 6.24 -11.72
C ALA A 212 7.24 6.68 -12.50
N LEU A 213 6.32 7.36 -11.82
CA LEU A 213 5.16 7.98 -12.46
C LEU A 213 5.51 9.39 -12.96
N PRO A 214 4.73 10.00 -13.87
CA PRO A 214 5.04 11.34 -14.38
C PRO A 214 5.28 12.38 -13.27
N ALA A 215 4.42 12.41 -12.24
CA ALA A 215 4.47 13.41 -11.18
C ALA A 215 5.47 13.06 -10.06
N ARG A 216 5.68 11.77 -9.77
CA ARG A 216 6.51 11.33 -8.63
C ARG A 216 6.97 9.89 -8.77
N VAL A 217 7.97 9.53 -7.99
CA VAL A 217 8.39 8.14 -7.78
C VAL A 217 7.63 7.56 -6.58
N VAL A 218 6.97 6.44 -6.79
CA VAL A 218 6.35 5.64 -5.72
C VAL A 218 7.36 4.57 -5.33
N ILE A 219 7.84 4.58 -4.11
CA ILE A 219 8.86 3.66 -3.61
C ILE A 219 8.22 2.71 -2.60
N GLY A 220 8.32 1.43 -2.85
CA GLY A 220 7.71 0.32 -2.12
C GLY A 220 6.85 -0.57 -3.03
N PRO A 221 6.54 -1.80 -2.56
CA PRO A 221 6.96 -2.39 -1.31
C PRO A 221 8.44 -2.76 -1.27
N GLY A 222 8.95 -2.93 -0.06
CA GLY A 222 10.30 -3.43 0.18
C GLY A 222 10.37 -4.17 1.52
N VAL A 223 11.16 -5.23 1.57
CA VAL A 223 11.40 -6.03 2.79
C VAL A 223 12.88 -6.35 2.88
N ALA A 224 13.45 -6.23 4.08
CA ALA A 224 14.85 -6.51 4.32
C ALA A 224 15.10 -7.11 5.71
N GLU A 225 16.30 -7.70 5.88
CA GLU A 225 16.77 -8.27 7.15
C GLU A 225 17.01 -7.20 8.22
N SER A 226 17.25 -5.95 7.80
CA SER A 226 17.48 -4.83 8.71
C SER A 226 17.04 -3.50 8.08
N ALA A 227 16.82 -2.50 8.94
CA ALA A 227 16.52 -1.14 8.51
C ALA A 227 17.67 -0.49 7.72
N ASP A 228 18.93 -0.85 8.01
CA ASP A 228 20.08 -0.33 7.28
C ASP A 228 20.15 -0.86 5.85
N ILE A 229 19.84 -2.16 5.65
CA ILE A 229 19.73 -2.75 4.31
C ILE A 229 18.62 -2.05 3.51
N LEU A 230 17.46 -1.86 4.12
CA LEU A 230 16.36 -1.18 3.44
C LEU A 230 16.67 0.29 3.14
N ALA A 231 17.42 0.96 4.02
CA ALA A 231 17.94 2.31 3.81
C ALA A 231 18.92 2.37 2.62
N ALA A 232 19.81 1.38 2.48
CA ALA A 232 20.72 1.29 1.34
C ALA A 232 19.97 1.08 0.02
N LEU A 233 18.85 0.34 0.03
CA LEU A 233 17.98 0.17 -1.13
C LEU A 233 17.26 1.48 -1.50
N VAL A 234 16.82 2.28 -0.51
CA VAL A 234 16.26 3.62 -0.75
C VAL A 234 17.33 4.56 -1.33
N ASP A 235 18.55 4.48 -0.85
CA ASP A 235 19.69 5.23 -1.41
C ASP A 235 19.90 4.92 -2.89
N ALA A 236 19.80 3.66 -3.29
CA ALA A 236 19.94 3.27 -4.69
C ALA A 236 18.81 3.86 -5.58
N VAL A 237 17.59 3.93 -5.06
CA VAL A 237 16.49 4.63 -5.78
C VAL A 237 16.80 6.11 -5.90
N ALA A 238 17.24 6.78 -4.83
CA ALA A 238 17.57 8.20 -4.85
C ALA A 238 18.72 8.51 -5.81
N ALA A 239 19.75 7.63 -5.87
CA ALA A 239 20.86 7.74 -6.81
C ALA A 239 20.42 7.55 -8.27
N SER A 240 19.46 6.66 -8.54
CA SER A 240 18.98 6.36 -9.89
C SER A 240 18.00 7.41 -10.43
N LEU A 241 17.32 8.15 -9.56
CA LEU A 241 16.26 9.12 -9.89
C LEU A 241 16.44 10.45 -9.13
N PRO A 242 17.63 11.08 -9.19
CA PRO A 242 17.91 12.29 -8.44
C PRO A 242 17.00 13.44 -8.86
N GLY A 243 16.62 14.29 -7.90
CA GLY A 243 15.80 15.46 -8.14
C GLY A 243 14.32 15.18 -8.46
N ARG A 244 13.88 13.92 -8.50
CA ARG A 244 12.48 13.56 -8.68
C ARG A 244 11.71 13.69 -7.36
N ALA A 245 10.47 14.13 -7.44
CA ALA A 245 9.55 13.99 -6.32
C ALA A 245 9.29 12.51 -6.01
N ALA A 246 9.17 12.16 -4.75
CA ALA A 246 8.98 10.78 -4.33
C ALA A 246 8.05 10.64 -3.13
N VAL A 247 7.54 9.43 -2.93
CA VAL A 247 6.70 9.05 -1.81
C VAL A 247 7.06 7.66 -1.31
N ILE A 248 7.10 7.52 0.02
CA ILE A 248 7.25 6.23 0.72
C ILE A 248 6.25 6.15 1.86
N ARG A 249 5.97 4.91 2.30
CA ARG A 249 5.30 4.62 3.58
C ARG A 249 6.20 3.67 4.37
N ALA A 250 6.79 4.16 5.45
CA ALA A 250 7.76 3.43 6.25
C ALA A 250 7.18 3.02 7.61
N SER A 251 7.71 1.95 8.22
CA SER A 251 7.41 1.62 9.60
C SER A 251 8.06 2.61 10.56
N ALA A 252 7.31 3.10 11.55
CA ALA A 252 7.87 3.94 12.61
C ALA A 252 8.83 3.17 13.53
N SER A 253 8.75 1.84 13.55
CA SER A 253 9.67 0.99 14.30
C SER A 253 11.04 0.80 13.62
N ALA A 254 11.27 1.42 12.45
CA ALA A 254 12.53 1.38 11.70
C ALA A 254 13.25 2.74 11.70
N PRO A 255 13.81 3.21 12.85
CA PRO A 255 14.35 4.57 12.97
C PRO A 255 15.57 4.84 12.08
N ALA A 256 16.39 3.84 11.76
CA ALA A 256 17.50 3.99 10.83
C ALA A 256 17.00 4.31 9.42
N LEU A 257 15.96 3.60 8.96
CA LEU A 257 15.31 3.88 7.68
C LEU A 257 14.70 5.29 7.63
N LEU A 258 14.01 5.71 8.69
CA LEU A 258 13.41 7.04 8.74
C LEU A 258 14.47 8.15 8.70
N ARG A 259 15.55 8.01 9.48
CA ARG A 259 16.69 8.98 9.42
C ARG A 259 17.25 9.07 8.00
N ARG A 260 17.47 7.93 7.35
CA ARG A 260 17.97 7.91 5.98
C ARG A 260 16.98 8.55 5.00
N ALA A 261 15.71 8.31 5.15
CA ALA A 261 14.69 8.97 4.33
C ALA A 261 14.75 10.50 4.48
N PHE A 262 14.89 11.02 5.71
CA PHE A 262 15.05 12.47 5.94
C PHE A 262 16.31 13.03 5.28
N GLU A 263 17.43 12.31 5.32
CA GLU A 263 18.65 12.66 4.60
C GLU A 263 18.48 12.67 3.07
N ARG A 264 17.47 11.96 2.54
CA ARG A 264 17.10 11.92 1.11
C ARG A 264 16.01 12.92 0.74
N GLY A 265 15.72 13.88 1.64
CA GLY A 265 14.78 14.97 1.39
C GLY A 265 13.32 14.64 1.68
N PHE A 266 13.03 13.49 2.29
CA PHE A 266 11.66 13.18 2.70
C PHE A 266 11.25 13.96 3.95
N LEU A 267 9.99 14.37 3.98
CA LEU A 267 9.32 14.97 5.14
C LEU A 267 8.06 14.19 5.45
N VAL A 268 7.65 14.18 6.71
CA VAL A 268 6.39 13.54 7.10
C VAL A 268 5.23 14.39 6.61
N ASP A 269 4.37 13.81 5.77
CA ASP A 269 3.09 14.42 5.38
C ASP A 269 2.02 14.11 6.44
N HIS A 270 1.78 12.83 6.70
CA HIS A 270 0.85 12.40 7.74
C HIS A 270 1.22 11.03 8.28
N LEU A 271 0.52 10.61 9.35
CA LEU A 271 0.67 9.29 9.93
C LEU A 271 -0.47 8.39 9.49
N GLY A 272 -0.15 7.15 9.15
CA GLY A 272 -1.10 6.07 8.97
C GLY A 272 -0.91 5.01 10.03
N ASN A 273 -1.97 4.27 10.33
CA ASN A 273 -1.93 3.10 11.18
C ASN A 273 -2.08 1.84 10.34
N LEU A 274 -1.14 0.92 10.43
CA LEU A 274 -1.40 -0.46 10.03
C LEU A 274 -2.29 -1.07 11.09
N MET A 275 -3.54 -1.37 10.75
CA MET A 275 -4.46 -2.05 11.66
C MET A 275 -4.64 -3.50 11.21
N VAL A 276 -4.64 -4.41 12.18
CA VAL A 276 -4.66 -5.86 11.95
C VAL A 276 -5.73 -6.52 12.79
N ARG A 277 -6.42 -7.49 12.20
CA ARG A 277 -7.27 -8.46 12.88
C ARG A 277 -6.68 -9.85 12.66
N GLY A 278 -6.33 -10.55 13.73
CA GLY A 278 -5.59 -11.82 13.72
C GLY A 278 -4.09 -11.62 13.98
N PRO A 279 -3.29 -12.68 13.82
CA PRO A 279 -1.86 -12.63 14.11
C PRO A 279 -1.12 -11.74 13.11
N TYR A 280 -0.12 -11.02 13.60
CA TYR A 280 0.80 -10.23 12.81
C TYR A 280 2.22 -10.36 13.37
N VAL A 281 3.12 -10.78 12.53
CA VAL A 281 4.56 -10.78 12.81
C VAL A 281 5.18 -9.80 11.82
N PRO A 282 5.72 -8.65 12.29
CA PRO A 282 6.35 -7.70 11.40
C PRO A 282 7.62 -8.28 10.80
N PRO A 283 7.90 -8.05 9.51
CA PRO A 283 9.25 -8.26 8.97
C PRO A 283 10.29 -7.43 9.74
N PRO A 284 11.56 -7.85 9.76
CA PRO A 284 12.63 -7.09 10.44
C PRO A 284 12.75 -5.64 9.98
N ALA A 285 12.53 -5.37 8.69
CA ALA A 285 12.35 -4.03 8.14
C ALA A 285 11.46 -4.08 6.91
N GLN A 286 10.55 -3.11 6.77
CA GLN A 286 9.69 -3.00 5.59
C GLN A 286 9.37 -1.56 5.22
N LEU A 287 9.24 -1.34 3.92
CA LEU A 287 8.47 -0.27 3.32
C LEU A 287 7.15 -0.84 2.84
N TYR A 288 6.08 -0.23 3.25
CA TYR A 288 4.75 -0.65 2.84
C TYR A 288 4.48 -0.23 1.39
N ALA A 289 3.68 -0.99 0.70
CA ALA A 289 3.07 -0.52 -0.53
C ALA A 289 2.17 0.68 -0.25
N LEU A 290 2.01 1.54 -1.24
CA LEU A 290 1.05 2.64 -1.15
C LEU A 290 -0.37 2.18 -1.41
N PHE A 291 -0.52 1.06 -2.10
CA PHE A 291 -1.80 0.44 -2.41
C PHE A 291 -1.99 -0.84 -1.59
N PRO A 292 -3.22 -1.11 -1.12
CA PRO A 292 -3.52 -2.21 -0.20
C PRO A 292 -3.18 -3.61 -0.71
N GLU A 293 -3.23 -3.83 -2.02
CA GLU A 293 -2.98 -5.15 -2.63
C GLU A 293 -1.62 -5.74 -2.28
N SER A 294 -0.66 -4.88 -1.98
CA SER A 294 0.72 -5.28 -1.69
C SER A 294 1.10 -5.15 -0.20
N LEU A 295 0.11 -5.17 0.70
CA LEU A 295 0.32 -5.10 2.16
C LEU A 295 0.89 -6.39 2.75
#